data_98a570d08833cbf91c7b8717d8400ff7
#
_entry.id   98a570d08833cbf91c7b8717d8400ff7
#
_cell.length_a   1.000
_cell.length_b   1.000
_cell.length_c   1.000
_cell.angle_alpha   90.00
_cell.angle_beta   90.00
_cell.angle_gamma   90.00
#
_symmetry.space_group_name_H-M   'P 1'
#
loop_
_entity.id
_entity.type
_entity.pdbx_description
1 polymer ?
#
loop_
_entity_poly.entity_id
_entity_poly.type
_entity_poly.pdbx_seq_one_letter_code
_entity_poly.pdbx_strand_id
1 'polypeptide(L)'
;MLRSLALLASALLALAAAPASAQVTLLNVSYDVMRDFYKDLNPAFVKYYKDKTGKEVTIQMSHGGSSKQARSVVDGLEADVITMNQSNDIDLLAARGGLVPADWSKRLP
;
A
#
# COMPACT_ATOMS: atom_id res chain seq x y z
N MET A 1 45.34 -8.11 54.27
CA MET A 1 44.80 -7.16 53.26
C MET A 1 44.38 -7.90 52.03
N LEU A 2 43.13 -8.28 51.96
CA LEU A 2 42.55 -8.98 50.84
C LEU A 2 41.93 -7.94 49.90
N ARG A 3 42.51 -7.78 48.73
CA ARG A 3 41.90 -6.99 47.64
C ARG A 3 41.07 -7.93 46.78
N SER A 4 39.78 -7.93 47.03
CA SER A 4 38.82 -8.64 46.18
C SER A 4 38.64 -7.83 44.90
N LEU A 5 39.15 -8.33 43.79
CA LEU A 5 38.77 -7.89 42.45
C LEU A 5 37.42 -8.49 42.10
N ALA A 6 36.40 -7.68 42.18
CA ALA A 6 35.10 -8.01 41.62
C ALA A 6 35.17 -7.77 40.12
N LEU A 7 35.31 -8.84 39.38
CA LEU A 7 35.11 -8.83 37.92
C LEU A 7 33.61 -8.73 37.64
N LEU A 8 33.14 -7.54 37.37
CA LEU A 8 31.84 -7.29 36.80
C LEU A 8 31.88 -7.73 35.32
N ALA A 9 31.42 -8.93 35.08
CA ALA A 9 31.12 -9.39 33.75
C ALA A 9 29.85 -8.70 33.27
N SER A 10 29.99 -7.59 32.58
CA SER A 10 28.88 -6.96 31.84
C SER A 10 28.56 -7.81 30.64
N ALA A 11 27.59 -8.68 30.80
CA ALA A 11 26.99 -9.37 29.68
C ALA A 11 26.18 -8.34 28.85
N LEU A 12 26.78 -7.80 27.79
CA LEU A 12 26.04 -7.09 26.76
C LEU A 12 25.14 -8.11 26.06
N LEU A 13 23.88 -8.16 26.48
CA LEU A 13 22.83 -8.74 25.64
C LEU A 13 22.67 -7.83 24.43
N ALA A 14 23.36 -8.18 23.35
CA ALA A 14 23.01 -7.66 22.05
C ALA A 14 21.64 -8.21 21.70
N LEU A 15 20.58 -7.45 21.99
CA LEU A 15 19.29 -7.67 21.36
C LEU A 15 19.52 -7.46 19.86
N ALA A 16 19.69 -8.57 19.13
CA ALA A 16 19.58 -8.55 17.70
C ALA A 16 18.12 -8.17 17.39
N ALA A 17 17.88 -6.90 17.14
CA ALA A 17 16.61 -6.45 16.59
C ALA A 17 16.47 -7.15 15.24
N ALA A 18 15.55 -8.13 15.18
CA ALA A 18 15.14 -8.69 13.91
C ALA A 18 14.67 -7.53 13.04
N PRO A 19 15.10 -7.43 11.75
CA PRO A 19 14.61 -6.38 10.89
C PRO A 19 13.08 -6.50 10.87
N ALA A 20 12.38 -5.47 11.37
CA ALA A 20 10.96 -5.38 11.23
C ALA A 20 10.68 -5.45 9.73
N SER A 21 9.99 -6.51 9.27
CA SER A 21 9.56 -6.57 7.87
C SER A 21 8.71 -5.32 7.62
N ALA A 22 9.15 -4.45 6.70
CA ALA A 22 8.43 -3.23 6.38
C ALA A 22 7.05 -3.62 5.86
N GLN A 23 6.01 -3.27 6.62
CA GLN A 23 4.63 -3.46 6.21
C GLN A 23 4.32 -2.46 5.11
N VAL A 24 3.89 -2.96 3.96
CA VAL A 24 3.42 -2.14 2.84
C VAL A 24 1.93 -1.91 3.02
N THR A 25 1.51 -0.65 2.96
CA THR A 25 0.10 -0.28 2.93
C THR A 25 -0.23 0.34 1.57
N LEU A 26 -1.23 -0.21 0.89
CA LEU A 26 -1.74 0.31 -0.37
C LEU A 26 -3.14 0.86 -0.16
N LEU A 27 -3.42 2.02 -0.76
CA LEU A 27 -4.76 2.58 -0.83
C LEU A 27 -5.32 2.38 -2.25
N ASN A 28 -6.41 1.63 -2.36
CA ASN A 28 -7.19 1.51 -3.59
C ASN A 28 -8.41 2.42 -3.51
N VAL A 29 -8.43 3.43 -4.35
CA VAL A 29 -9.55 4.36 -4.50
C VAL A 29 -10.45 3.83 -5.60
N SER A 30 -11.62 3.34 -5.21
CA SER A 30 -12.44 2.48 -6.03
C SER A 30 -13.85 3.04 -6.25
N TYR A 31 -14.43 2.64 -7.36
CA TYR A 31 -15.84 2.81 -7.68
C TYR A 31 -16.71 1.83 -6.86
N ASP A 32 -17.87 2.30 -6.38
CA ASP A 32 -18.70 1.58 -5.39
C ASP A 32 -19.07 0.15 -5.80
N VAL A 33 -19.33 -0.08 -7.06
CA VAL A 33 -19.75 -1.42 -7.58
C VAL A 33 -18.66 -2.48 -7.37
N MET A 34 -17.40 -2.07 -7.24
CA MET A 34 -16.28 -2.97 -7.06
C MET A 34 -16.09 -3.42 -5.61
N ARG A 35 -16.91 -2.96 -4.69
CA ARG A 35 -16.79 -3.23 -3.25
C ARG A 35 -16.74 -4.72 -2.93
N ASP A 36 -17.70 -5.48 -3.43
CA ASP A 36 -17.76 -6.93 -3.16
C ASP A 36 -16.64 -7.69 -3.85
N PHE A 37 -16.28 -7.28 -5.06
CA PHE A 37 -15.14 -7.87 -5.77
C PHE A 37 -13.85 -7.73 -4.98
N TYR A 38 -13.53 -6.56 -4.48
CA TYR A 38 -12.32 -6.35 -3.71
C TYR A 38 -12.35 -6.98 -2.32
N LYS A 39 -13.53 -7.15 -1.75
CA LYS A 39 -13.71 -7.90 -0.50
C LYS A 39 -13.20 -9.33 -0.62
N ASP A 40 -13.38 -9.94 -1.79
CA ASP A 40 -12.91 -11.29 -2.07
C ASP A 40 -11.47 -11.30 -2.61
N LEU A 41 -11.12 -10.37 -3.49
CA LEU A 41 -9.80 -10.30 -4.12
C LEU A 41 -8.70 -9.93 -3.13
N ASN A 42 -8.93 -8.95 -2.26
CA ASN A 42 -7.87 -8.42 -1.40
C ASN A 42 -7.25 -9.47 -0.48
N PRO A 43 -8.01 -10.34 0.21
CA PRO A 43 -7.42 -11.41 1.02
C PRO A 43 -6.58 -12.40 0.19
N ALA A 44 -7.04 -12.71 -1.02
CA ALA A 44 -6.31 -13.59 -1.93
C ALA A 44 -4.98 -12.96 -2.38
N PHE A 45 -4.99 -11.68 -2.70
CA PHE A 45 -3.78 -10.95 -3.07
C PHE A 45 -2.80 -10.83 -1.90
N VAL A 46 -3.28 -10.54 -0.70
CA VAL A 46 -2.44 -10.45 0.51
C VAL A 46 -1.70 -11.76 0.73
N LYS A 47 -2.41 -12.88 0.61
CA LYS A 47 -1.80 -14.22 0.72
C LYS A 47 -0.79 -14.47 -0.40
N TYR A 48 -1.16 -14.20 -1.63
CA TYR A 48 -0.28 -14.36 -2.79
C TYR A 48 1.01 -13.55 -2.64
N TYR A 49 0.89 -12.29 -2.24
CA TYR A 49 2.04 -11.40 -2.09
C TYR A 49 2.98 -11.87 -0.98
N LYS A 50 2.43 -12.33 0.15
CA LYS A 50 3.20 -12.91 1.24
C LYS A 50 3.94 -14.19 0.81
N ASP A 51 3.25 -15.08 0.11
CA ASP A 51 3.84 -16.32 -0.38
C ASP A 51 4.98 -16.06 -1.39
N LYS A 52 4.85 -15.02 -2.22
CA LYS A 52 5.83 -14.67 -3.24
C LYS A 52 7.01 -13.86 -2.71
N THR A 53 6.81 -12.97 -1.76
CA THR A 53 7.81 -11.99 -1.34
C THR A 53 8.25 -12.15 0.11
N GLY A 54 7.51 -12.90 0.91
CA GLY A 54 7.68 -12.96 2.37
C GLY A 54 7.22 -11.71 3.11
N LYS A 55 6.69 -10.71 2.38
CA LYS A 55 6.27 -9.42 2.93
C LYS A 55 4.77 -9.38 3.15
N GLU A 56 4.36 -8.68 4.19
CA GLU A 56 2.95 -8.41 4.44
C GLU A 56 2.52 -7.11 3.75
N VAL A 57 1.32 -7.12 3.19
CA VAL A 57 0.67 -5.95 2.60
C VAL A 57 -0.70 -5.76 3.23
N THR A 58 -1.01 -4.53 3.58
CA THR A 58 -2.35 -4.11 3.99
C THR A 58 -2.98 -3.33 2.85
N ILE A 59 -4.21 -3.69 2.48
CA ILE A 59 -4.95 -2.98 1.43
C ILE A 59 -6.07 -2.20 2.09
N GLN A 60 -5.99 -0.89 2.01
CA GLN A 60 -7.06 0.02 2.40
C GLN A 60 -7.92 0.33 1.17
N MET A 61 -9.22 0.44 1.39
CA MET A 61 -10.19 0.74 0.35
C MET A 61 -10.89 2.05 0.64
N SER A 62 -11.04 2.85 -0.40
CA SER A 62 -11.98 3.98 -0.41
C SER A 62 -12.98 3.72 -1.54
N HIS A 63 -14.25 3.59 -1.21
CA HIS A 63 -15.30 3.35 -2.19
C HIS A 63 -16.19 4.58 -2.32
N GLY A 64 -16.62 4.88 -3.53
CA GLY A 64 -17.51 6.00 -3.80
C GLY A 64 -17.88 6.12 -5.27
N GLY A 65 -18.60 7.16 -5.63
CA GLY A 65 -18.88 7.46 -7.03
C GLY A 65 -17.59 7.74 -7.80
N SER A 66 -17.49 7.21 -9.02
CA SER A 66 -16.26 7.23 -9.81
C SER A 66 -15.69 8.66 -9.99
N SER A 67 -16.51 9.60 -10.48
CA SER A 67 -16.04 10.98 -10.70
C SER A 67 -15.70 11.71 -9.41
N LYS A 68 -16.39 11.42 -8.31
CA LYS A 68 -16.05 11.96 -7.00
C LYS A 68 -14.70 11.44 -6.51
N GLN A 69 -14.44 10.16 -6.69
CA GLN A 69 -13.19 9.53 -6.34
C GLN A 69 -12.03 10.08 -7.17
N ALA A 70 -12.21 10.25 -8.47
CA ALA A 70 -11.21 10.85 -9.34
C ALA A 70 -10.85 12.28 -8.89
N ARG A 71 -11.84 13.10 -8.56
CA ARG A 71 -11.60 14.44 -8.02
C ARG A 71 -10.86 14.42 -6.69
N SER A 72 -11.22 13.50 -5.79
CA SER A 72 -10.52 13.37 -4.51
C SER A 72 -9.04 13.07 -4.69
N VAL A 73 -8.69 12.24 -5.66
CA VAL A 73 -7.28 11.92 -5.96
C VAL A 73 -6.57 13.13 -6.58
N VAL A 74 -7.21 13.83 -7.49
CA VAL A 74 -6.66 15.09 -8.05
C VAL A 74 -6.42 16.13 -6.95
N ASP A 75 -7.31 16.19 -5.97
CA ASP A 75 -7.25 17.15 -4.85
C ASP A 75 -6.28 16.71 -3.74
N GLY A 76 -5.63 15.59 -3.87
CA GLY A 76 -4.53 15.20 -2.98
C GLY A 76 -4.72 13.90 -2.20
N LEU A 77 -5.80 13.15 -2.42
CA LEU A 77 -5.91 11.81 -1.84
C LEU A 77 -4.84 10.89 -2.45
N GLU A 78 -3.93 10.43 -1.63
CA GLU A 78 -2.79 9.62 -2.07
C GLU A 78 -3.21 8.18 -2.34
N ALA A 79 -3.68 7.92 -3.55
CA ALA A 79 -4.03 6.58 -4.02
C ALA A 79 -2.81 5.88 -4.63
N ASP A 80 -2.67 4.60 -4.31
CA ASP A 80 -1.70 3.72 -4.98
C ASP A 80 -2.33 3.02 -6.18
N VAL A 81 -3.61 2.71 -6.08
CA VAL A 81 -4.41 2.07 -7.13
C VAL A 81 -5.72 2.82 -7.28
N ILE A 82 -6.16 2.98 -8.50
CA ILE A 82 -7.47 3.55 -8.82
C ILE A 82 -8.28 2.55 -9.64
N THR A 83 -9.56 2.45 -9.32
CA THR A 83 -10.51 1.59 -10.02
C THR A 83 -11.75 2.40 -10.33
N MET A 84 -11.86 2.84 -11.58
CA MET A 84 -12.92 3.73 -12.05
C MET A 84 -13.77 3.03 -13.09
N ASN A 85 -15.01 3.51 -13.29
CA ASN A 85 -15.91 2.92 -14.30
C ASN A 85 -15.92 3.68 -15.61
N GLN A 86 -15.27 4.83 -15.70
CA GLN A 86 -15.26 5.67 -16.89
C GLN A 86 -13.85 6.12 -17.24
N SER A 87 -13.49 6.06 -18.51
CA SER A 87 -12.20 6.53 -19.01
C SER A 87 -11.95 8.00 -18.74
N ASN A 88 -13.00 8.82 -18.78
CA ASN A 88 -12.90 10.27 -18.49
C ASN A 88 -12.35 10.55 -17.09
N ASP A 89 -12.65 9.69 -16.13
CA ASP A 89 -12.13 9.84 -14.76
C ASP A 89 -10.62 9.57 -14.69
N ILE A 90 -10.13 8.63 -15.48
CA ILE A 90 -8.69 8.39 -15.61
C ILE A 90 -8.02 9.51 -16.40
N ASP A 91 -8.65 9.97 -17.46
CA ASP A 91 -8.15 11.12 -18.26
C ASP A 91 -8.00 12.38 -17.39
N LEU A 92 -8.91 12.60 -16.45
CA LEU A 92 -8.83 13.69 -15.49
C LEU A 92 -7.55 13.61 -14.63
N LEU A 93 -7.20 12.41 -14.17
CA LEU A 93 -5.97 12.20 -13.39
C LEU A 93 -4.71 12.46 -14.20
N ALA A 94 -4.74 12.13 -15.50
CA ALA A 94 -3.64 12.44 -16.42
C ALA A 94 -3.52 13.95 -16.67
N ALA A 95 -4.64 14.59 -16.99
CA ALA A 95 -4.66 16.01 -17.42
C ALA A 95 -4.39 16.99 -16.28
N ARG A 96 -4.94 16.74 -15.09
CA ARG A 96 -4.88 17.69 -13.98
C ARG A 96 -3.82 17.41 -12.93
N GLY A 97 -3.41 16.19 -12.79
CA GLY A 97 -2.44 15.83 -11.75
C GLY A 97 -1.14 15.25 -12.29
N GLY A 98 -1.08 14.90 -13.56
CA GLY A 98 0.05 14.11 -14.08
C GLY A 98 0.25 12.79 -13.33
N LEU A 99 -0.82 12.31 -12.67
CA LEU A 99 -0.75 11.15 -11.77
C LEU A 99 -0.71 9.83 -12.51
N VAL A 100 -1.22 9.82 -13.74
CA VAL A 100 -1.11 8.71 -14.67
C VAL A 100 -0.60 9.23 -16.01
N PRO A 101 0.05 8.38 -16.82
CA PRO A 101 0.52 8.78 -18.14
C PRO A 101 -0.65 9.17 -19.06
N ALA A 102 -0.43 10.15 -19.93
CA ALA A 102 -1.45 10.58 -20.90
C ALA A 102 -1.86 9.45 -21.86
N ASP A 103 -0.96 8.50 -22.10
CA ASP A 103 -1.17 7.34 -22.96
C ASP A 103 -1.58 6.06 -22.19
N TRP A 104 -2.11 6.22 -20.99
CA TRP A 104 -2.45 5.09 -20.10
C TRP A 104 -3.29 4.01 -20.79
N SER A 105 -4.25 4.40 -21.65
CA SER A 105 -5.13 3.48 -22.35
C SER A 105 -4.42 2.63 -23.41
N LYS A 106 -3.24 3.03 -23.85
CA LYS A 106 -2.43 2.29 -24.82
C LYS A 106 -1.55 1.22 -24.18
N ARG A 107 -1.47 1.20 -22.85
CA ARG A 107 -0.60 0.27 -22.11
C ARG A 107 -1.24 -1.09 -21.85
N LEU A 108 -2.53 -1.19 -22.09
CA LEU A 108 -3.26 -2.46 -22.02
C LEU A 108 -3.54 -2.98 -23.43
N PRO A 109 -3.43 -4.29 -23.62
CA PRO A 109 -3.78 -4.90 -24.91
C PRO A 109 -5.26 -4.74 -25.23
#